data_43b7e358810c7431de518d4b84a60bcb
#
_entry.id   43b7e358810c7431de518d4b84a60bcb
#
_cell.length_a   1.000
_cell.length_b   1.000
_cell.length_c   1.000
_cell.angle_alpha   90.00
_cell.angle_beta   90.00
_cell.angle_gamma   90.00
#
_symmetry.space_group_name_H-M   'P 1'
#
loop_
_entity.id
_entity.type
_entity.pdbx_description
1 polymer ?
#
loop_
_entity_poly.entity_id
_entity_poly.type
_entity_poly.pdbx_seq_one_letter_code
_entity_poly.pdbx_strand_id
1 'polypeptide(L)'
;MNRVLHTLCAGLLFLSPATAQEISVDDLEPATKQTIAAAMQRGVDFLIADQNANGSWGSATRTKGINIYAPLPGAHHAFRAGATGLALSGLIDSGDTRPETIAAIEKSAVWAIENLPKLRRADQTSTYNVWGHAYGIRAFTRLHDREFDPAKKELYQALAQEQIALANRYEDVNGGWGYLDLFDEIKTQVPSGITTSFTSATMLLAMHEAREKLGANLDEKVTASSLDSIKRQQTPDHSYTYSHGHIRRPRKEINRPAGSLARSQACNAALRVYGREGISDEVIIEWADRFLEKQQWLSIARKRPMPHDIHFHISGYFYYYGIYYFTESVRLLPPDKQKAYAEKLAALIIAKQEKDGSWWDYPLYDYHQPYGTGYCLMALAWCDSVM
;
A
#
# COMPACT_ATOMS: atom_id res chain seq x y z
N MET A 1 -5.24 67.76 36.81
CA MET A 1 -4.20 66.77 36.47
C MET A 1 -4.85 65.60 35.76
N ASN A 2 -4.95 65.68 34.41
CA ASN A 2 -5.59 64.70 33.59
C ASN A 2 -4.51 63.70 33.10
N ARG A 3 -4.64 62.43 33.43
CA ARG A 3 -3.88 61.36 32.82
C ARG A 3 -4.69 60.73 31.67
N VAL A 4 -4.18 60.92 30.47
CA VAL A 4 -4.69 60.26 29.25
C VAL A 4 -4.07 58.88 29.17
N LEU A 5 -4.86 57.81 29.24
CA LEU A 5 -4.46 56.43 28.95
C LEU A 5 -4.49 56.22 27.42
N HIS A 6 -3.35 55.98 26.81
CA HIS A 6 -3.27 55.48 25.43
C HIS A 6 -3.42 53.96 25.42
N THR A 7 -4.51 53.45 24.89
CA THR A 7 -4.70 52.03 24.62
C THR A 7 -4.10 51.73 23.25
N LEU A 8 -2.98 50.99 23.26
CA LEU A 8 -2.41 50.42 22.05
C LEU A 8 -3.23 49.18 21.69
N CYS A 9 -4.03 49.25 20.61
CA CYS A 9 -4.59 48.08 19.95
C CYS A 9 -3.50 47.42 19.08
N ALA A 10 -2.91 46.36 19.58
CA ALA A 10 -2.09 45.46 18.76
C ALA A 10 -3.00 44.63 17.85
N GLY A 11 -3.06 44.98 16.58
CA GLY A 11 -3.75 44.18 15.55
C GLY A 11 -2.99 42.88 15.32
N LEU A 12 -3.53 41.77 15.81
CA LEU A 12 -3.10 40.45 15.44
C LEU A 12 -3.51 40.20 13.98
N LEU A 13 -2.57 40.36 13.07
CA LEU A 13 -2.67 39.85 11.71
C LEU A 13 -2.71 38.31 11.80
N PHE A 14 -3.91 37.74 11.73
CA PHE A 14 -4.09 36.33 11.42
C PHE A 14 -3.63 36.11 9.97
N LEU A 15 -2.38 35.71 9.79
CA LEU A 15 -1.94 35.08 8.55
C LEU A 15 -2.73 33.78 8.43
N SER A 16 -3.80 33.80 7.65
CA SER A 16 -4.46 32.58 7.19
C SER A 16 -3.37 31.69 6.57
N PRO A 17 -3.22 30.42 6.97
CA PRO A 17 -2.37 29.52 6.23
C PRO A 17 -2.90 29.52 4.80
N ALA A 18 -2.04 29.91 3.86
CA ALA A 18 -2.34 29.75 2.44
C ALA A 18 -2.65 28.25 2.25
N THR A 19 -3.91 27.92 2.06
CA THR A 19 -4.33 26.61 1.59
C THR A 19 -3.72 26.52 0.21
N ALA A 20 -2.61 25.75 0.09
CA ALA A 20 -2.08 25.41 -1.21
C ALA A 20 -3.24 24.79 -1.98
N GLN A 21 -3.70 25.48 -3.01
CA GLN A 21 -4.75 25.00 -3.90
C GLN A 21 -4.19 23.74 -4.53
N GLU A 22 -4.72 22.57 -4.14
CA GLU A 22 -4.25 21.32 -4.72
C GLU A 22 -4.65 21.30 -6.19
N ILE A 23 -3.65 21.14 -7.03
CA ILE A 23 -3.75 21.15 -8.49
C ILE A 23 -4.58 19.95 -8.92
N SER A 24 -5.54 20.14 -9.80
CA SER A 24 -6.28 19.05 -10.46
C SER A 24 -5.29 18.18 -11.26
N VAL A 25 -5.60 16.89 -11.39
CA VAL A 25 -4.76 16.00 -12.24
C VAL A 25 -4.71 16.48 -13.68
N ASP A 26 -5.79 17.08 -14.18
CA ASP A 26 -5.89 17.62 -15.55
C ASP A 26 -5.06 18.90 -15.75
N ASP A 27 -4.63 19.57 -14.68
CA ASP A 27 -3.77 20.77 -14.73
C ASP A 27 -2.28 20.42 -14.59
N LEU A 28 -1.94 19.13 -14.42
CA LEU A 28 -0.55 18.70 -14.33
C LEU A 28 0.09 18.61 -15.72
N GLU A 29 1.41 18.86 -15.76
CA GLU A 29 2.18 18.61 -16.99
C GLU A 29 2.07 17.13 -17.39
N PRO A 30 1.74 16.84 -18.66
CA PRO A 30 1.63 15.48 -19.15
C PRO A 30 2.92 14.68 -18.93
N ALA A 31 2.79 13.47 -18.41
CA ALA A 31 3.93 12.59 -18.28
C ALA A 31 4.39 12.08 -19.65
N THR A 32 5.70 11.96 -19.80
CA THR A 32 6.34 11.31 -20.94
C THR A 32 7.18 10.13 -20.47
N LYS A 33 7.52 9.21 -21.35
CA LYS A 33 8.47 8.12 -21.03
C LYS A 33 9.78 8.65 -20.44
N GLN A 34 10.26 9.79 -20.93
CA GLN A 34 11.48 10.41 -20.41
C GLN A 34 11.31 10.92 -18.97
N THR A 35 10.20 11.60 -18.67
CA THR A 35 9.94 12.09 -17.29
C THR A 35 9.65 10.94 -16.33
N ILE A 36 8.99 9.88 -16.77
CA ILE A 36 8.79 8.64 -16.01
C ILE A 36 10.14 8.01 -15.69
N ALA A 37 10.99 7.77 -16.71
CA ALA A 37 12.32 7.19 -16.52
C ALA A 37 13.18 8.00 -15.55
N ALA A 38 13.19 9.34 -15.68
CA ALA A 38 13.91 10.22 -14.77
C ALA A 38 13.39 10.16 -13.34
N ALA A 39 12.08 10.07 -13.13
CA ALA A 39 11.49 9.93 -11.80
C ALA A 39 11.79 8.55 -11.20
N MET A 40 11.68 7.48 -11.98
CA MET A 40 12.05 6.13 -11.55
C MET A 40 13.51 6.05 -11.16
N GLN A 41 14.41 6.63 -11.97
CA GLN A 41 15.85 6.66 -11.67
C GLN A 41 16.13 7.29 -10.30
N ARG A 42 15.54 8.46 -9.99
CA ARG A 42 15.71 9.11 -8.68
C ARG A 42 15.15 8.25 -7.54
N GLY A 43 14.02 7.56 -7.76
CA GLY A 43 13.43 6.65 -6.77
C GLY A 43 14.32 5.42 -6.50
N VAL A 44 14.91 4.86 -7.54
CA VAL A 44 15.89 3.76 -7.43
C VAL A 44 17.13 4.23 -6.67
N ASP A 45 17.68 5.40 -7.02
CA ASP A 45 18.85 5.98 -6.33
C ASP A 45 18.58 6.20 -4.84
N PHE A 46 17.38 6.70 -4.50
CA PHE A 46 16.95 6.82 -3.12
C PHE A 46 16.95 5.46 -2.41
N LEU A 47 16.32 4.42 -2.99
CA LEU A 47 16.25 3.10 -2.35
C LEU A 47 17.63 2.48 -2.15
N ILE A 48 18.54 2.65 -3.10
CA ILE A 48 19.92 2.15 -2.97
C ILE A 48 20.63 2.85 -1.81
N ALA A 49 20.51 4.18 -1.72
CA ALA A 49 21.14 4.97 -0.66
C ALA A 49 20.56 4.69 0.73
N ASP A 50 19.26 4.37 0.82
CA ASP A 50 18.52 4.15 2.07
C ASP A 50 18.57 2.67 2.53
N GLN A 51 19.17 1.77 1.74
CA GLN A 51 19.23 0.36 2.09
C GLN A 51 20.10 0.11 3.31
N ASN A 52 19.56 -0.58 4.31
CA ASN A 52 20.30 -1.04 5.49
C ASN A 52 21.48 -1.96 5.12
N ALA A 53 22.49 -1.98 5.98
CA ALA A 53 23.66 -2.86 5.80
C ALA A 53 23.30 -4.34 5.62
N ASN A 54 22.18 -4.82 6.15
CA ASN A 54 21.70 -6.19 6.04
C ASN A 54 20.79 -6.45 4.82
N GLY A 55 20.54 -5.46 3.97
CA GLY A 55 19.70 -5.61 2.76
C GLY A 55 18.23 -5.27 2.95
N SER A 56 17.74 -5.00 4.16
CA SER A 56 16.37 -4.55 4.42
C SER A 56 16.22 -3.05 4.25
N TRP A 57 14.97 -2.56 4.35
CA TRP A 57 14.66 -1.14 4.46
C TRP A 57 13.88 -0.82 5.73
N GLY A 58 14.13 0.38 6.23
CA GLY A 58 13.48 0.95 7.37
C GLY A 58 14.03 0.50 8.72
N SER A 59 13.72 1.28 9.73
CA SER A 59 14.16 1.08 11.10
C SER A 59 13.10 1.49 12.12
N ALA A 60 13.35 1.21 13.40
CA ALA A 60 12.52 1.63 14.51
C ALA A 60 12.71 3.13 14.89
N THR A 61 13.46 3.88 14.11
CA THR A 61 13.69 5.32 14.35
C THR A 61 12.38 6.08 14.23
N ARG A 62 12.03 6.83 15.27
CA ARG A 62 10.80 7.62 15.31
C ARG A 62 10.89 8.82 14.38
N THR A 63 9.87 9.01 13.56
CA THR A 63 9.71 10.17 12.66
C THR A 63 8.66 11.16 13.14
N LYS A 64 7.94 10.83 14.24
CA LYS A 64 6.94 11.70 14.88
C LYS A 64 6.91 11.51 16.39
N GLY A 65 6.42 12.52 17.12
CA GLY A 65 6.38 12.50 18.59
C GLY A 65 5.33 11.55 19.19
N ILE A 66 4.18 11.40 18.53
CA ILE A 66 3.08 10.54 18.97
C ILE A 66 3.01 9.31 18.08
N ASN A 67 2.96 8.15 18.70
CA ASN A 67 2.77 6.89 18.04
C ASN A 67 1.61 6.15 18.68
N ILE A 68 0.47 6.07 17.99
CA ILE A 68 -0.78 5.54 18.54
C ILE A 68 -0.66 4.04 18.83
N TYR A 69 0.07 3.33 18.01
CA TYR A 69 0.42 1.95 18.23
C TYR A 69 1.94 1.89 18.31
N ALA A 70 2.47 2.14 19.51
CA ALA A 70 3.89 1.92 19.76
C ALA A 70 4.17 0.47 19.36
N PRO A 71 5.02 0.23 18.37
CA PRO A 71 5.26 -1.11 17.92
C PRO A 71 5.94 -1.86 19.03
N LEU A 72 5.31 -2.90 19.36
CA LEU A 72 5.89 -4.00 20.07
C LEU A 72 6.99 -4.60 19.19
N PRO A 73 7.98 -5.30 19.73
CA PRO A 73 9.12 -5.80 18.95
C PRO A 73 8.73 -6.54 17.66
N GLY A 74 7.64 -7.32 17.69
CA GLY A 74 7.14 -8.05 16.53
C GLY A 74 6.58 -7.13 15.42
N ALA A 75 6.00 -5.99 15.77
CA ALA A 75 5.49 -5.03 14.78
C ALA A 75 6.61 -4.40 13.94
N HIS A 76 7.77 -4.14 14.53
CA HIS A 76 8.92 -3.65 13.78
C HIS A 76 9.44 -4.66 12.76
N HIS A 77 9.41 -5.95 13.11
CA HIS A 77 9.74 -7.00 12.15
C HIS A 77 8.73 -7.03 10.99
N ALA A 78 7.44 -6.94 11.29
CA ALA A 78 6.37 -6.90 10.28
C ALA A 78 6.48 -5.67 9.37
N PHE A 79 6.71 -4.48 9.93
CA PHE A 79 6.92 -3.26 9.13
C PHE A 79 8.14 -3.35 8.23
N ARG A 80 9.26 -3.85 8.76
CA ARG A 80 10.48 -4.05 7.97
C ARG A 80 10.27 -5.06 6.86
N ALA A 81 9.57 -6.17 7.14
CA ALA A 81 9.23 -7.18 6.14
C ALA A 81 8.35 -6.60 5.02
N GLY A 82 7.31 -5.86 5.38
CA GLY A 82 6.41 -5.20 4.40
C GLY A 82 7.13 -4.13 3.58
N ALA A 83 7.87 -3.22 4.22
CA ALA A 83 8.61 -2.16 3.54
C ALA A 83 9.71 -2.73 2.63
N THR A 84 10.45 -3.76 3.10
CA THR A 84 11.46 -4.44 2.30
C THR A 84 10.85 -5.15 1.09
N GLY A 85 9.72 -5.85 1.27
CA GLY A 85 9.03 -6.50 0.16
C GLY A 85 8.57 -5.50 -0.92
N LEU A 86 8.08 -4.33 -0.51
CA LEU A 86 7.68 -3.25 -1.43
C LEU A 86 8.86 -2.60 -2.13
N ALA A 87 9.93 -2.24 -1.38
CA ALA A 87 11.13 -1.63 -1.96
C ALA A 87 11.82 -2.57 -2.94
N LEU A 88 11.98 -3.84 -2.57
CA LEU A 88 12.54 -4.89 -3.44
C LEU A 88 11.69 -5.07 -4.72
N SER A 89 10.37 -5.13 -4.58
CA SER A 89 9.45 -5.22 -5.73
C SER A 89 9.58 -4.00 -6.64
N GLY A 90 9.67 -2.80 -6.07
CA GLY A 90 9.86 -1.56 -6.82
C GLY A 90 11.19 -1.52 -7.57
N LEU A 91 12.29 -1.96 -6.96
CA LEU A 91 13.59 -2.07 -7.63
C LEU A 91 13.54 -3.06 -8.82
N ILE A 92 12.90 -4.21 -8.63
CA ILE A 92 12.78 -5.22 -9.70
C ILE A 92 11.92 -4.67 -10.84
N ASP A 93 10.74 -4.13 -10.55
CA ASP A 93 9.80 -3.64 -11.55
C ASP A 93 10.34 -2.40 -12.28
N SER A 94 11.26 -1.62 -11.68
CA SER A 94 11.92 -0.48 -12.35
C SER A 94 12.71 -0.88 -13.60
N GLY A 95 13.12 -2.14 -13.71
CA GLY A 95 13.92 -2.63 -14.82
C GLY A 95 15.35 -2.08 -14.86
N ASP A 96 15.82 -1.39 -13.82
CA ASP A 96 17.16 -0.85 -13.73
C ASP A 96 18.20 -1.98 -13.61
N THR A 97 19.14 -2.01 -14.56
CA THR A 97 20.18 -3.05 -14.68
C THR A 97 21.55 -2.59 -14.21
N ARG A 98 21.67 -1.43 -13.59
CA ARG A 98 22.94 -0.96 -13.04
C ARG A 98 23.49 -1.90 -11.98
N PRO A 99 24.83 -2.07 -11.92
CA PRO A 99 25.46 -2.99 -10.96
C PRO A 99 25.02 -2.75 -9.50
N GLU A 100 24.90 -1.48 -9.08
CA GLU A 100 24.46 -1.11 -7.73
C GLU A 100 23.01 -1.51 -7.44
N THR A 101 22.11 -1.42 -8.44
CA THR A 101 20.71 -1.84 -8.33
C THR A 101 20.64 -3.37 -8.23
N ILE A 102 21.38 -4.08 -9.04
CA ILE A 102 21.46 -5.55 -8.98
C ILE A 102 21.98 -5.99 -7.62
N ALA A 103 23.05 -5.37 -7.12
CA ALA A 103 23.61 -5.68 -5.80
C ALA A 103 22.61 -5.40 -4.66
N ALA A 104 21.84 -4.32 -4.73
CA ALA A 104 20.81 -4.00 -3.74
C ALA A 104 19.68 -5.05 -3.77
N ILE A 105 19.24 -5.50 -4.95
CA ILE A 105 18.23 -6.55 -5.10
C ILE A 105 18.74 -7.88 -4.52
N GLU A 106 19.95 -8.28 -4.86
CA GLU A 106 20.53 -9.55 -4.36
C GLU A 106 20.66 -9.55 -2.83
N LYS A 107 21.17 -8.46 -2.27
CA LYS A 107 21.30 -8.30 -0.83
C LYS A 107 19.95 -8.34 -0.12
N SER A 108 18.92 -7.74 -0.71
CA SER A 108 17.55 -7.78 -0.19
C SER A 108 16.92 -9.16 -0.33
N ALA A 109 17.21 -9.89 -1.41
CA ALA A 109 16.76 -11.27 -1.59
C ALA A 109 17.30 -12.18 -0.48
N VAL A 110 18.59 -12.07 -0.13
CA VAL A 110 19.18 -12.80 1.00
C VAL A 110 18.45 -12.47 2.30
N TRP A 111 18.23 -11.20 2.58
CA TRP A 111 17.48 -10.80 3.78
C TRP A 111 16.06 -11.38 3.80
N ALA A 112 15.35 -11.34 2.67
CA ALA A 112 13.99 -11.85 2.56
C ALA A 112 13.93 -13.37 2.81
N ILE A 113 14.84 -14.14 2.23
CA ILE A 113 14.97 -15.60 2.44
C ILE A 113 15.14 -15.91 3.93
N GLU A 114 15.99 -15.16 4.63
CA GLU A 114 16.30 -15.42 6.03
C GLU A 114 15.23 -14.95 7.01
N ASN A 115 14.45 -13.91 6.67
CA ASN A 115 13.66 -13.19 7.64
C ASN A 115 12.12 -13.26 7.41
N LEU A 116 11.65 -13.44 6.19
CA LEU A 116 10.20 -13.60 5.95
C LEU A 116 9.64 -14.88 6.59
N PRO A 117 10.32 -16.02 6.60
CA PRO A 117 9.84 -17.23 7.32
C PRO A 117 9.72 -17.04 8.83
N LYS A 118 10.33 -16.00 9.41
CA LYS A 118 10.25 -15.70 10.84
C LYS A 118 9.03 -14.85 11.22
N LEU A 119 8.22 -14.44 10.25
CA LEU A 119 6.96 -13.75 10.54
C LEU A 119 6.03 -14.66 11.33
N ARG A 120 5.49 -14.11 12.41
CA ARG A 120 4.60 -14.82 13.32
C ARG A 120 3.15 -14.47 13.04
N ARG A 121 2.24 -15.24 13.63
CA ARG A 121 0.85 -14.85 13.75
C ARG A 121 0.75 -13.47 14.43
N ALA A 122 -0.18 -12.63 13.96
CA ALA A 122 -0.52 -11.40 14.64
C ALA A 122 -1.11 -11.72 16.03
N ASP A 123 -0.60 -11.07 17.06
CA ASP A 123 -1.06 -11.10 18.45
C ASP A 123 -0.80 -9.74 19.09
N GLN A 124 -1.02 -9.60 20.41
CA GLN A 124 -0.75 -8.34 21.11
C GLN A 124 0.71 -7.90 21.04
N THR A 125 1.65 -8.82 20.81
CA THR A 125 3.09 -8.55 20.73
C THR A 125 3.62 -8.51 19.30
N SER A 126 2.82 -8.94 18.31
CA SER A 126 3.18 -9.06 16.90
C SER A 126 1.99 -8.65 16.02
N THR A 127 1.91 -7.37 15.70
CA THR A 127 0.85 -6.81 14.85
C THR A 127 1.37 -6.52 13.44
N TYR A 128 0.46 -6.33 12.48
CA TYR A 128 0.75 -5.95 11.09
C TYR A 128 1.43 -7.02 10.22
N ASN A 129 1.54 -8.25 10.68
CA ASN A 129 2.23 -9.34 9.95
C ASN A 129 1.62 -9.63 8.58
N VAL A 130 0.32 -9.36 8.40
CA VAL A 130 -0.37 -9.49 7.10
C VAL A 130 0.35 -8.74 5.98
N TRP A 131 0.92 -7.57 6.26
CA TRP A 131 1.67 -6.79 5.28
C TRP A 131 2.98 -7.47 4.89
N GLY A 132 3.69 -8.04 5.87
CA GLY A 132 4.91 -8.79 5.62
C GLY A 132 4.67 -10.03 4.76
N HIS A 133 3.58 -10.78 5.03
CA HIS A 133 3.21 -11.94 4.22
C HIS A 133 2.80 -11.52 2.79
N ALA A 134 1.90 -10.55 2.64
CA ALA A 134 1.40 -10.16 1.32
C ALA A 134 2.51 -9.59 0.41
N TYR A 135 3.34 -8.68 0.93
CA TYR A 135 4.43 -8.10 0.13
C TYR A 135 5.64 -9.02 0.03
N GLY A 136 5.80 -9.97 0.96
CA GLY A 136 6.75 -11.07 0.85
C GLY A 136 6.41 -12.02 -0.30
N ILE A 137 5.15 -12.43 -0.43
CA ILE A 137 4.66 -13.23 -1.56
C ILE A 137 4.96 -12.51 -2.88
N ARG A 138 4.62 -11.21 -2.99
CA ARG A 138 4.89 -10.42 -4.20
C ARG A 138 6.37 -10.30 -4.51
N ALA A 139 7.22 -10.11 -3.49
CA ALA A 139 8.66 -10.02 -3.68
C ALA A 139 9.26 -11.34 -4.19
N PHE A 140 8.88 -12.48 -3.60
CA PHE A 140 9.33 -13.79 -4.08
C PHE A 140 8.83 -14.11 -5.48
N THR A 141 7.61 -13.70 -5.83
CA THR A 141 7.08 -13.84 -7.19
C THR A 141 7.95 -13.09 -8.20
N ARG A 142 8.35 -11.84 -7.90
CA ARG A 142 9.22 -11.04 -8.77
C ARG A 142 10.65 -11.56 -8.84
N LEU A 143 11.19 -12.02 -7.71
CA LEU A 143 12.52 -12.67 -7.69
C LEU A 143 12.53 -13.91 -8.58
N HIS A 144 11.50 -14.74 -8.53
CA HIS A 144 11.35 -15.90 -9.39
C HIS A 144 11.28 -15.50 -10.87
N ASP A 145 10.45 -14.50 -11.22
CA ASP A 145 10.25 -14.10 -12.63
C ASP A 145 11.53 -13.61 -13.30
N ARG A 146 12.38 -12.90 -12.55
CA ARG A 146 13.66 -12.37 -13.06
C ARG A 146 14.83 -13.37 -13.02
N GLU A 147 14.70 -14.46 -12.27
CA GLU A 147 15.79 -15.44 -12.06
C GLU A 147 15.91 -16.40 -13.25
N PHE A 148 17.12 -16.83 -13.55
CA PHE A 148 17.42 -17.82 -14.58
C PHE A 148 17.92 -19.16 -14.01
N ASP A 149 18.46 -19.16 -12.79
CA ASP A 149 18.89 -20.37 -12.10
C ASP A 149 17.67 -21.18 -11.63
N PRO A 150 17.46 -22.41 -12.13
CA PRO A 150 16.32 -23.24 -11.74
C PRO A 150 16.24 -23.52 -10.24
N ALA A 151 17.37 -23.69 -9.56
CA ALA A 151 17.40 -23.98 -8.13
C ALA A 151 16.92 -22.76 -7.31
N LYS A 152 17.31 -21.55 -7.73
CA LYS A 152 16.81 -20.33 -7.09
C LYS A 152 15.34 -20.09 -7.39
N LYS A 153 14.85 -20.39 -8.61
CA LYS A 153 13.44 -20.34 -8.94
C LYS A 153 12.61 -21.24 -8.02
N GLU A 154 13.02 -22.48 -7.88
CA GLU A 154 12.37 -23.44 -6.97
C GLU A 154 12.37 -22.94 -5.52
N LEU A 155 13.47 -22.36 -5.06
CA LEU A 155 13.55 -21.76 -3.72
C LEU A 155 12.55 -20.60 -3.56
N TYR A 156 12.46 -19.66 -4.50
CA TYR A 156 11.54 -18.54 -4.41
C TYR A 156 10.07 -18.98 -4.49
N GLN A 157 9.78 -20.00 -5.31
CA GLN A 157 8.45 -20.59 -5.37
C GLN A 157 8.08 -21.26 -4.04
N ALA A 158 8.98 -22.03 -3.45
CA ALA A 158 8.77 -22.67 -2.14
C ALA A 158 8.55 -21.64 -1.02
N LEU A 159 9.32 -20.55 -1.00
CA LEU A 159 9.20 -19.49 -0.01
C LEU A 159 7.89 -18.70 -0.18
N ALA A 160 7.46 -18.43 -1.41
CA ALA A 160 6.15 -17.83 -1.66
C ALA A 160 5.02 -18.74 -1.15
N GLN A 161 5.10 -20.05 -1.43
CA GLN A 161 4.14 -21.03 -0.95
C GLN A 161 4.12 -21.14 0.58
N GLU A 162 5.26 -21.03 1.25
CA GLU A 162 5.34 -20.98 2.72
C GLU A 162 4.62 -19.75 3.27
N GLN A 163 4.84 -18.56 2.66
CA GLN A 163 4.14 -17.34 3.09
C GLN A 163 2.62 -17.46 2.89
N ILE A 164 2.16 -18.08 1.80
CA ILE A 164 0.74 -18.39 1.57
C ILE A 164 0.20 -19.33 2.66
N ALA A 165 0.94 -20.40 2.98
CA ALA A 165 0.53 -21.34 4.02
C ALA A 165 0.45 -20.68 5.41
N LEU A 166 1.37 -19.78 5.74
CA LEU A 166 1.33 -19.00 6.98
C LEU A 166 0.12 -18.06 6.99
N ALA A 167 -0.12 -17.33 5.90
CA ALA A 167 -1.29 -16.46 5.78
C ALA A 167 -2.60 -17.23 5.94
N ASN A 168 -2.74 -18.40 5.31
CA ASN A 168 -3.93 -19.26 5.43
C ASN A 168 -4.20 -19.67 6.89
N ARG A 169 -3.15 -19.92 7.67
CA ARG A 169 -3.29 -20.25 9.11
C ARG A 169 -3.77 -19.06 9.94
N TYR A 170 -3.64 -17.85 9.43
CA TYR A 170 -3.95 -16.60 10.12
C TYR A 170 -5.23 -15.94 9.59
N GLU A 171 -5.97 -16.61 8.73
CA GLU A 171 -7.28 -16.14 8.29
C GLU A 171 -8.22 -15.99 9.48
N ASP A 172 -8.99 -14.91 9.48
CA ASP A 172 -10.03 -14.65 10.48
C ASP A 172 -11.21 -15.62 10.30
N VAL A 173 -11.87 -15.98 11.39
CA VAL A 173 -13.06 -16.86 11.36
C VAL A 173 -14.20 -16.31 10.51
N ASN A 174 -14.22 -15.03 10.24
CA ASN A 174 -15.18 -14.38 9.33
C ASN A 174 -14.67 -14.32 7.87
N GLY A 175 -13.54 -14.95 7.59
CA GLY A 175 -12.85 -14.85 6.30
C GLY A 175 -12.00 -13.58 6.18
N GLY A 176 -10.88 -13.70 5.45
CA GLY A 176 -9.95 -12.60 5.22
C GLY A 176 -9.01 -12.32 6.39
N TRP A 177 -8.33 -11.20 6.34
CA TRP A 177 -7.25 -10.84 7.27
C TRP A 177 -7.43 -9.44 7.83
N GLY A 178 -7.02 -9.28 9.10
CA GLY A 178 -6.80 -8.00 9.74
C GLY A 178 -5.31 -7.78 10.02
N TYR A 179 -4.98 -6.66 10.64
CA TYR A 179 -3.61 -6.30 11.00
C TYR A 179 -3.40 -6.11 12.52
N LEU A 180 -4.48 -6.16 13.29
CA LEU A 180 -4.44 -6.08 14.74
C LEU A 180 -5.11 -7.33 15.33
N ASP A 181 -4.47 -7.93 16.30
CA ASP A 181 -5.10 -8.86 17.22
C ASP A 181 -4.93 -8.29 18.65
N LEU A 182 -6.02 -7.78 19.19
CA LEU A 182 -6.05 -7.16 20.51
C LEU A 182 -6.67 -8.05 21.58
N PHE A 183 -7.12 -9.25 21.19
CA PHE A 183 -7.81 -10.19 22.09
C PHE A 183 -6.91 -11.39 22.43
N ASP A 184 -6.20 -11.28 23.55
CA ASP A 184 -5.25 -12.29 24.02
C ASP A 184 -5.93 -13.51 24.68
N GLU A 185 -7.23 -13.39 24.99
CA GLU A 185 -7.95 -14.38 25.77
C GLU A 185 -8.29 -15.66 24.99
N ILE A 186 -8.26 -15.60 23.69
CA ILE A 186 -8.57 -16.73 22.83
C ILE A 186 -7.27 -17.37 22.36
N LYS A 187 -6.76 -18.34 23.09
CA LYS A 187 -5.64 -19.21 22.69
C LYS A 187 -5.94 -20.06 21.45
N THR A 188 -7.03 -19.80 20.75
CA THR A 188 -7.37 -20.42 19.48
C THR A 188 -6.63 -19.70 18.36
N GLN A 189 -6.42 -20.39 17.25
CA GLN A 189 -5.76 -19.85 16.05
C GLN A 189 -6.65 -18.83 15.33
N VAL A 190 -7.21 -17.86 16.03
CA VAL A 190 -7.94 -16.75 15.46
C VAL A 190 -6.93 -15.67 15.15
N PRO A 191 -6.74 -15.31 13.89
CA PRO A 191 -5.63 -14.44 13.50
C PRO A 191 -5.81 -13.01 14.00
N SER A 192 -6.94 -12.41 13.75
CA SER A 192 -7.24 -11.06 14.16
C SER A 192 -8.75 -10.93 14.37
N GLY A 193 -9.17 -10.35 15.44
CA GLY A 193 -10.59 -10.09 15.69
C GLY A 193 -11.19 -9.02 14.75
N ILE A 194 -10.39 -8.38 13.89
CA ILE A 194 -10.81 -7.27 13.02
C ILE A 194 -10.33 -7.50 11.60
N THR A 195 -11.15 -8.19 10.80
CA THR A 195 -10.92 -8.31 9.35
C THR A 195 -11.18 -6.98 8.67
N THR A 196 -10.23 -6.51 7.87
CA THR A 196 -10.39 -5.31 7.05
C THR A 196 -10.50 -5.66 5.58
N SER A 197 -11.28 -4.88 4.82
CA SER A 197 -11.51 -5.14 3.39
C SER A 197 -10.20 -5.05 2.59
N PHE A 198 -9.40 -4.05 2.87
CA PHE A 198 -8.19 -3.75 2.11
C PHE A 198 -7.01 -4.68 2.41
N THR A 199 -6.83 -5.17 3.64
CA THR A 199 -5.81 -6.19 3.91
C THR A 199 -6.16 -7.52 3.27
N SER A 200 -7.44 -7.88 3.28
CA SER A 200 -7.94 -9.08 2.61
C SER A 200 -7.75 -8.98 1.10
N ALA A 201 -8.07 -7.84 0.49
CA ALA A 201 -7.85 -7.61 -0.93
C ALA A 201 -6.36 -7.66 -1.30
N THR A 202 -5.49 -7.02 -0.50
CA THR A 202 -4.04 -7.05 -0.69
C THR A 202 -3.49 -8.47 -0.69
N MET A 203 -3.90 -9.28 0.28
CA MET A 203 -3.46 -10.67 0.40
C MET A 203 -3.95 -11.51 -0.79
N LEU A 204 -5.22 -11.41 -1.13
CA LEU A 204 -5.80 -12.15 -2.27
C LEU A 204 -5.14 -11.78 -3.60
N LEU A 205 -4.83 -10.50 -3.84
CA LEU A 205 -4.12 -10.07 -5.04
C LEU A 205 -2.69 -10.61 -5.09
N ALA A 206 -1.99 -10.67 -3.96
CA ALA A 206 -0.66 -11.26 -3.87
C ALA A 206 -0.71 -12.79 -4.12
N MET A 207 -1.69 -13.48 -3.54
CA MET A 207 -1.92 -14.91 -3.78
C MET A 207 -2.30 -15.20 -5.24
N HIS A 208 -3.15 -14.37 -5.84
CA HIS A 208 -3.52 -14.50 -7.25
C HIS A 208 -2.29 -14.36 -8.15
N GLU A 209 -1.46 -13.34 -7.94
CA GLU A 209 -0.23 -13.13 -8.70
C GLU A 209 0.73 -14.34 -8.57
N ALA A 210 0.90 -14.87 -7.36
CA ALA A 210 1.72 -16.07 -7.14
C ALA A 210 1.13 -17.31 -7.83
N ARG A 211 -0.17 -17.49 -7.83
CA ARG A 211 -0.82 -18.59 -8.57
C ARG A 211 -0.58 -18.50 -10.07
N GLU A 212 -0.78 -17.31 -10.66
CA GLU A 212 -0.62 -17.12 -12.11
C GLU A 212 0.83 -17.24 -12.58
N LYS A 213 1.78 -16.74 -11.77
CA LYS A 213 3.19 -16.69 -12.19
C LYS A 213 4.04 -17.86 -11.70
N LEU A 214 3.74 -18.39 -10.52
CA LEU A 214 4.52 -19.48 -9.90
C LEU A 214 3.79 -20.81 -9.92
N GLY A 215 2.51 -20.85 -10.29
CA GLY A 215 1.69 -22.04 -10.10
C GLY A 215 1.46 -22.36 -8.60
N ALA A 216 1.46 -21.37 -7.74
CA ALA A 216 1.27 -21.56 -6.30
C ALA A 216 -0.10 -22.18 -5.99
N ASN A 217 -0.13 -23.12 -5.05
CA ASN A 217 -1.34 -23.76 -4.61
C ASN A 217 -2.07 -22.86 -3.60
N LEU A 218 -3.32 -22.53 -3.90
CA LEU A 218 -4.19 -21.78 -3.00
C LEU A 218 -5.19 -22.73 -2.34
N ASP A 219 -5.47 -22.49 -1.05
CA ASP A 219 -6.58 -23.16 -0.37
C ASP A 219 -7.89 -22.51 -0.85
N GLU A 220 -8.71 -23.29 -1.55
CA GLU A 220 -9.97 -22.80 -2.13
C GLU A 220 -10.98 -22.35 -1.05
N LYS A 221 -10.98 -22.97 0.14
CA LYS A 221 -11.88 -22.58 1.23
C LYS A 221 -11.47 -21.24 1.81
N VAL A 222 -10.18 -21.04 2.08
CA VAL A 222 -9.63 -19.76 2.55
C VAL A 222 -9.87 -18.67 1.51
N THR A 223 -9.61 -18.97 0.23
CA THR A 223 -9.83 -18.02 -0.86
C THR A 223 -11.31 -17.62 -0.96
N ALA A 224 -12.21 -18.59 -0.94
CA ALA A 224 -13.66 -18.35 -1.05
C ALA A 224 -14.19 -17.56 0.16
N SER A 225 -13.84 -17.94 1.39
CA SER A 225 -14.29 -17.26 2.61
C SER A 225 -13.78 -15.82 2.67
N SER A 226 -12.54 -15.60 2.21
CA SER A 226 -11.92 -14.26 2.16
C SER A 226 -12.58 -13.37 1.11
N LEU A 227 -12.91 -13.89 -0.07
CA LEU A 227 -13.68 -13.16 -1.09
C LEU A 227 -15.08 -12.82 -0.60
N ASP A 228 -15.74 -13.75 0.08
CA ASP A 228 -17.05 -13.51 0.68
C ASP A 228 -16.99 -12.48 1.81
N SER A 229 -15.89 -12.43 2.55
CA SER A 229 -15.65 -11.40 3.54
C SER A 229 -15.56 -10.00 2.91
N ILE A 230 -14.84 -9.85 1.81
CA ILE A 230 -14.79 -8.59 1.05
C ILE A 230 -16.19 -8.26 0.50
N LYS A 231 -16.89 -9.22 -0.07
CA LYS A 231 -18.24 -9.02 -0.64
C LYS A 231 -19.25 -8.55 0.41
N ARG A 232 -19.18 -9.09 1.63
CA ARG A 232 -20.04 -8.61 2.74
C ARG A 232 -19.75 -7.17 3.16
N GLN A 233 -18.56 -6.67 2.90
CA GLN A 233 -18.14 -5.30 3.20
C GLN A 233 -18.43 -4.32 2.05
N GLN A 234 -18.89 -4.80 0.90
CA GLN A 234 -19.25 -4.00 -0.27
C GLN A 234 -20.54 -3.21 -0.01
N THR A 235 -20.55 -1.96 -0.44
CA THR A 235 -21.74 -1.11 -0.49
C THR A 235 -22.32 -1.06 -1.91
N PRO A 236 -23.56 -0.58 -2.09
CA PRO A 236 -24.21 -0.58 -3.41
C PRO A 236 -23.46 0.17 -4.52
N ASP A 237 -22.61 1.14 -4.17
CA ASP A 237 -21.78 1.91 -5.12
C ASP A 237 -20.39 1.28 -5.34
N HIS A 238 -20.19 0.02 -4.97
CA HIS A 238 -18.91 -0.69 -5.06
C HIS A 238 -17.77 -0.03 -4.27
N SER A 239 -18.10 0.77 -3.23
CA SER A 239 -17.17 1.08 -2.17
C SER A 239 -17.17 -0.02 -1.10
N TYR A 240 -16.26 0.06 -0.15
CA TYR A 240 -16.12 -0.98 0.88
C TYR A 240 -15.99 -0.35 2.26
N THR A 241 -16.60 -0.97 3.25
CA THR A 241 -16.41 -0.58 4.63
C THR A 241 -14.97 -0.89 5.08
N TYR A 242 -14.49 -0.16 6.08
CA TYR A 242 -13.12 -0.32 6.59
C TYR A 242 -12.87 -1.74 7.11
N SER A 243 -13.78 -2.27 7.90
CA SER A 243 -13.69 -3.62 8.47
C SER A 243 -15.07 -4.22 8.67
N HIS A 244 -15.09 -5.51 9.01
CA HIS A 244 -16.31 -6.23 9.40
C HIS A 244 -17.12 -5.50 10.47
N GLY A 245 -16.47 -4.91 11.47
CA GLY A 245 -17.14 -4.11 12.53
C GLY A 245 -17.84 -2.85 12.01
N HIS A 246 -17.54 -2.42 10.79
CA HIS A 246 -18.12 -1.24 10.17
C HIS A 246 -19.31 -1.55 9.26
N ILE A 247 -19.63 -2.80 8.94
CA ILE A 247 -20.72 -3.19 8.04
C ILE A 247 -22.06 -2.62 8.51
N ARG A 248 -22.32 -2.63 9.82
CA ARG A 248 -23.55 -2.07 10.40
C ARG A 248 -23.56 -0.54 10.51
N ARG A 249 -22.45 0.12 10.13
CA ARG A 249 -22.27 1.59 10.20
C ARG A 249 -21.68 2.13 8.90
N PRO A 250 -22.31 1.86 7.73
CA PRO A 250 -21.72 2.22 6.43
C PRO A 250 -21.58 3.74 6.24
N ARG A 251 -22.36 4.54 6.97
CA ARG A 251 -22.29 6.01 6.91
C ARG A 251 -21.22 6.62 7.82
N LYS A 252 -20.48 5.81 8.59
CA LYS A 252 -19.36 6.33 9.39
C LYS A 252 -18.31 6.97 8.47
N GLU A 253 -17.69 8.05 8.92
CA GLU A 253 -16.82 8.90 8.08
C GLU A 253 -15.74 8.11 7.34
N ILE A 254 -15.11 7.16 8.02
CA ILE A 254 -14.09 6.28 7.44
C ILE A 254 -14.60 5.43 6.25
N ASN A 255 -15.91 5.22 6.17
CA ASN A 255 -16.55 4.44 5.11
C ASN A 255 -17.10 5.31 3.96
N ARG A 256 -17.13 6.62 4.12
CA ARG A 256 -17.57 7.54 3.04
C ARG A 256 -16.65 7.41 1.83
N PRO A 257 -17.11 7.81 0.64
CA PRO A 257 -16.33 7.67 -0.59
C PRO A 257 -14.89 8.15 -0.46
N ALA A 258 -14.65 9.30 0.16
CA ALA A 258 -13.30 9.81 0.40
C ALA A 258 -12.45 8.84 1.24
N GLY A 259 -13.00 8.29 2.33
CA GLY A 259 -12.30 7.34 3.19
C GLY A 259 -12.09 5.97 2.55
N SER A 260 -12.96 5.57 1.61
CA SER A 260 -12.88 4.28 0.93
C SER A 260 -12.15 4.30 -0.42
N LEU A 261 -11.79 5.49 -0.92
CA LEU A 261 -11.30 5.71 -2.28
C LEU A 261 -10.13 4.79 -2.65
N ALA A 262 -9.14 4.67 -1.77
CA ALA A 262 -7.97 3.83 -2.00
C ALA A 262 -8.29 2.32 -1.88
N ARG A 263 -9.00 1.93 -0.81
CA ARG A 263 -9.29 0.50 -0.58
C ARG A 263 -10.27 -0.09 -1.58
N SER A 264 -11.15 0.74 -2.16
CA SER A 264 -12.08 0.28 -3.19
C SER A 264 -11.37 -0.14 -4.47
N GLN A 265 -10.24 0.48 -4.82
CA GLN A 265 -9.38 0.02 -5.92
C GLN A 265 -8.94 -1.43 -5.69
N ALA A 266 -8.33 -1.71 -4.53
CA ALA A 266 -7.84 -3.05 -4.19
C ALA A 266 -8.98 -4.09 -4.14
N CYS A 267 -10.10 -3.74 -3.51
CA CYS A 267 -11.22 -4.65 -3.34
C CYS A 267 -11.91 -5.01 -4.67
N ASN A 268 -12.13 -4.01 -5.53
CA ASN A 268 -12.69 -4.24 -6.87
C ASN A 268 -11.74 -5.08 -7.73
N ALA A 269 -10.43 -4.78 -7.70
CA ALA A 269 -9.43 -5.59 -8.39
C ALA A 269 -9.43 -7.04 -7.89
N ALA A 270 -9.42 -7.26 -6.57
CA ALA A 270 -9.43 -8.59 -6.00
C ALA A 270 -10.68 -9.40 -6.41
N LEU A 271 -11.87 -8.82 -6.28
CA LEU A 271 -13.10 -9.50 -6.70
C LEU A 271 -13.10 -9.81 -8.21
N ARG A 272 -12.59 -8.90 -9.03
CA ARG A 272 -12.53 -9.05 -10.50
C ARG A 272 -11.61 -10.19 -10.92
N VAL A 273 -10.37 -10.26 -10.41
CA VAL A 273 -9.38 -11.28 -10.80
C VAL A 273 -9.81 -12.70 -10.39
N TYR A 274 -10.63 -12.82 -9.35
CA TYR A 274 -11.21 -14.08 -8.92
C TYR A 274 -12.59 -14.38 -9.57
N GLY A 275 -13.00 -13.59 -10.57
CA GLY A 275 -14.24 -13.83 -11.33
C GLY A 275 -15.53 -13.65 -10.53
N ARG A 276 -15.50 -12.86 -9.42
CA ARG A 276 -16.71 -12.59 -8.64
C ARG A 276 -17.65 -11.65 -9.41
N GLU A 277 -18.92 -12.01 -9.42
CA GLU A 277 -19.96 -11.25 -10.12
C GLU A 277 -20.09 -9.80 -9.59
N GLY A 278 -20.44 -8.89 -10.49
CA GLY A 278 -20.80 -7.50 -10.20
C GLY A 278 -19.63 -6.51 -10.26
N ILE A 279 -18.41 -6.95 -10.66
CA ILE A 279 -17.32 -6.03 -10.96
C ILE A 279 -17.04 -6.05 -12.46
N SER A 280 -17.74 -5.20 -13.20
CA SER A 280 -17.58 -5.02 -14.64
C SER A 280 -16.50 -3.97 -14.96
N ASP A 281 -16.21 -3.78 -16.25
CA ASP A 281 -15.30 -2.71 -16.70
C ASP A 281 -15.83 -1.32 -16.32
N GLU A 282 -17.16 -1.12 -16.37
CA GLU A 282 -17.80 0.15 -15.99
C GLU A 282 -17.57 0.47 -14.51
N VAL A 283 -17.60 -0.54 -13.62
CA VAL A 283 -17.29 -0.37 -12.19
C VAL A 283 -15.83 0.04 -12.01
N ILE A 284 -14.91 -0.61 -12.71
CA ILE A 284 -13.48 -0.26 -12.66
C ILE A 284 -13.27 1.17 -13.17
N ILE A 285 -13.87 1.53 -14.29
CA ILE A 285 -13.80 2.87 -14.89
C ILE A 285 -14.35 3.92 -13.92
N GLU A 286 -15.56 3.70 -13.38
CA GLU A 286 -16.17 4.64 -12.42
C GLU A 286 -15.26 4.89 -11.21
N TRP A 287 -14.66 3.83 -10.66
CA TRP A 287 -13.78 3.99 -9.51
C TRP A 287 -12.40 4.57 -9.85
N ALA A 288 -11.89 4.33 -11.06
CA ALA A 288 -10.68 4.97 -11.56
C ALA A 288 -10.90 6.48 -11.78
N ASP A 289 -11.99 6.87 -12.42
CA ASP A 289 -12.36 8.27 -12.62
C ASP A 289 -12.58 8.98 -11.27
N ARG A 290 -13.31 8.35 -10.37
CA ARG A 290 -13.54 8.85 -9.00
C ARG A 290 -12.23 9.02 -8.22
N PHE A 291 -11.27 8.11 -8.39
CA PHE A 291 -9.96 8.21 -7.76
C PHE A 291 -9.19 9.43 -8.27
N LEU A 292 -9.07 9.61 -9.58
CA LEU A 292 -8.37 10.75 -10.18
C LEU A 292 -9.05 12.09 -9.85
N GLU A 293 -10.37 12.13 -9.87
CA GLU A 293 -11.14 13.34 -9.51
C GLU A 293 -11.01 13.71 -8.02
N LYS A 294 -10.98 12.72 -7.14
CA LYS A 294 -11.05 12.92 -5.68
C LYS A 294 -9.75 12.64 -4.93
N GLN A 295 -8.64 12.36 -5.61
CA GLN A 295 -7.37 12.01 -4.95
C GLN A 295 -6.88 13.09 -3.97
N GLN A 296 -7.22 14.36 -4.18
CA GLN A 296 -6.91 15.43 -3.25
C GLN A 296 -7.50 15.20 -1.85
N TRP A 297 -8.60 14.46 -1.72
CA TRP A 297 -9.19 14.11 -0.43
C TRP A 297 -8.29 13.16 0.37
N LEU A 298 -7.57 12.24 -0.31
CA LEU A 298 -6.53 11.43 0.31
C LEU A 298 -5.28 12.27 0.59
N SER A 299 -4.93 13.16 -0.34
CA SER A 299 -3.75 14.02 -0.24
C SER A 299 -3.80 14.96 0.98
N ILE A 300 -4.97 15.44 1.38
CA ILE A 300 -5.14 16.25 2.62
C ILE A 300 -4.57 15.54 3.86
N ALA A 301 -4.67 14.21 3.91
CA ALA A 301 -4.18 13.43 5.04
C ALA A 301 -2.68 13.10 4.94
N ARG A 302 -2.03 13.34 3.78
CA ARG A 302 -0.60 13.07 3.61
C ARG A 302 0.24 13.83 4.63
N LYS A 303 1.25 13.14 5.13
CA LYS A 303 2.24 13.69 6.08
C LYS A 303 1.67 14.13 7.43
N ARG A 304 0.37 13.91 7.68
CA ARG A 304 -0.21 14.16 8.99
C ARG A 304 0.18 13.07 9.98
N PRO A 305 0.56 13.43 11.22
CA PRO A 305 1.08 12.45 12.19
C PRO A 305 -0.02 11.56 12.80
N MET A 306 -1.30 11.99 12.77
CA MET A 306 -2.40 11.26 13.36
C MET A 306 -3.15 10.47 12.29
N PRO A 307 -3.28 9.15 12.41
CA PRO A 307 -4.14 8.38 11.54
C PRO A 307 -5.61 8.65 11.88
N HIS A 308 -6.47 8.60 10.85
CA HIS A 308 -7.91 8.83 10.99
C HIS A 308 -8.26 10.17 11.63
N ASP A 309 -7.41 11.20 11.33
CA ASP A 309 -7.56 12.54 11.88
C ASP A 309 -8.78 13.25 11.29
N ILE A 310 -9.46 13.99 12.21
CA ILE A 310 -10.43 15.04 11.97
C ILE A 310 -11.60 14.65 11.05
N HIS A 311 -12.02 15.49 10.12
CA HIS A 311 -13.35 15.51 9.50
C HIS A 311 -13.70 14.30 8.62
N PHE A 312 -12.73 13.54 8.12
CA PHE A 312 -12.96 12.48 7.13
C PHE A 312 -12.48 11.10 7.59
N HIS A 313 -11.84 11.00 8.75
CA HIS A 313 -11.21 9.77 9.26
C HIS A 313 -10.27 9.10 8.23
N ILE A 314 -9.65 9.90 7.37
CA ILE A 314 -8.67 9.46 6.37
C ILE A 314 -7.29 9.40 7.03
N SER A 315 -6.52 8.39 6.68
CA SER A 315 -5.12 8.27 7.09
C SER A 315 -4.20 8.47 5.91
N GLY A 316 -3.08 9.16 6.14
CA GLY A 316 -2.09 9.44 5.11
C GLY A 316 -1.60 8.20 4.38
N TYR A 317 -1.41 7.09 5.10
CA TYR A 317 -0.90 5.83 4.56
C TYR A 317 -1.77 5.19 3.46
N PHE A 318 -2.98 5.71 3.20
CA PHE A 318 -3.80 5.27 2.07
C PHE A 318 -3.44 5.93 0.74
N TYR A 319 -2.61 6.96 0.71
CA TYR A 319 -2.36 7.69 -0.52
C TYR A 319 -1.60 6.84 -1.55
N TYR A 320 -0.37 6.41 -1.23
CA TYR A 320 0.43 5.58 -2.16
C TYR A 320 -0.06 4.14 -2.25
N TYR A 321 -0.70 3.64 -1.21
CA TYR A 321 -1.50 2.42 -1.30
C TYR A 321 -2.55 2.54 -2.41
N GLY A 322 -3.32 3.63 -2.40
CA GLY A 322 -4.36 3.90 -3.41
C GLY A 322 -3.80 4.02 -4.83
N ILE A 323 -2.68 4.72 -5.00
CA ILE A 323 -1.98 4.84 -6.28
C ILE A 323 -1.58 3.47 -6.83
N TYR A 324 -0.97 2.63 -6.01
CA TYR A 324 -0.56 1.31 -6.45
C TYR A 324 -1.75 0.41 -6.80
N TYR A 325 -2.77 0.37 -5.95
CA TYR A 325 -3.95 -0.46 -6.23
C TYR A 325 -4.87 0.12 -7.31
N PHE A 326 -4.74 1.38 -7.64
CA PHE A 326 -5.29 1.95 -8.87
C PHE A 326 -4.69 1.25 -10.10
N THR A 327 -3.36 1.06 -10.15
CA THR A 327 -2.74 0.32 -11.27
C THR A 327 -3.23 -1.13 -11.33
N GLU A 328 -3.34 -1.80 -10.17
CA GLU A 328 -3.87 -3.17 -10.09
C GLU A 328 -5.31 -3.30 -10.60
N SER A 329 -6.10 -2.25 -10.45
CA SER A 329 -7.48 -2.18 -10.92
C SER A 329 -7.54 -1.87 -12.42
N VAL A 330 -6.88 -0.80 -12.86
CA VAL A 330 -6.95 -0.31 -14.25
C VAL A 330 -6.31 -1.28 -15.25
N ARG A 331 -5.27 -2.02 -14.85
CA ARG A 331 -4.67 -3.06 -15.72
C ARG A 331 -5.62 -4.19 -16.11
N LEU A 332 -6.77 -4.31 -15.44
CA LEU A 332 -7.83 -5.28 -15.78
C LEU A 332 -8.75 -4.79 -16.91
N LEU A 333 -8.65 -3.53 -17.31
CA LEU A 333 -9.38 -2.98 -18.43
C LEU A 333 -8.73 -3.36 -19.76
N PRO A 334 -9.47 -3.27 -20.89
CA PRO A 334 -8.88 -3.40 -22.22
C PRO A 334 -7.71 -2.41 -22.45
N PRO A 335 -6.68 -2.80 -23.24
CA PRO A 335 -5.46 -2.00 -23.42
C PRO A 335 -5.69 -0.57 -23.91
N ASP A 336 -6.70 -0.35 -24.76
CA ASP A 336 -7.08 0.96 -25.28
C ASP A 336 -7.54 1.93 -24.18
N LYS A 337 -8.05 1.41 -23.07
CA LYS A 337 -8.48 2.20 -21.92
C LYS A 337 -7.35 2.50 -20.94
N GLN A 338 -6.35 1.63 -20.86
CA GLN A 338 -5.29 1.72 -19.85
C GLN A 338 -4.40 2.96 -20.05
N LYS A 339 -4.07 3.31 -21.30
CA LYS A 339 -3.12 4.38 -21.61
C LYS A 339 -3.51 5.74 -21.03
N ALA A 340 -4.76 6.17 -21.22
CA ALA A 340 -5.23 7.46 -20.71
C ALA A 340 -5.13 7.56 -19.17
N TYR A 341 -5.39 6.46 -18.48
CA TYR A 341 -5.24 6.39 -17.01
C TYR A 341 -3.78 6.39 -16.58
N ALA A 342 -2.91 5.70 -17.32
CA ALA A 342 -1.47 5.66 -17.05
C ALA A 342 -0.82 7.04 -17.20
N GLU A 343 -1.17 7.80 -18.23
CA GLU A 343 -0.69 9.17 -18.45
C GLU A 343 -1.03 10.08 -17.26
N LYS A 344 -2.28 10.08 -16.82
CA LYS A 344 -2.75 10.89 -15.69
C LYS A 344 -2.12 10.45 -14.37
N LEU A 345 -2.02 9.14 -14.14
CA LEU A 345 -1.43 8.61 -12.92
C LEU A 345 0.07 8.92 -12.84
N ALA A 346 0.81 8.74 -13.94
CA ALA A 346 2.23 9.06 -13.99
C ALA A 346 2.49 10.54 -13.69
N ALA A 347 1.71 11.46 -14.29
CA ALA A 347 1.80 12.89 -14.00
C ALA A 347 1.58 13.18 -12.49
N LEU A 348 0.57 12.54 -11.89
CA LEU A 348 0.28 12.69 -10.46
C LEU A 348 1.43 12.18 -9.58
N ILE A 349 2.02 11.02 -9.89
CA ILE A 349 3.13 10.44 -9.13
C ILE A 349 4.37 11.34 -9.25
N ILE A 350 4.72 11.77 -10.47
CA ILE A 350 5.89 12.63 -10.72
C ILE A 350 5.78 13.95 -9.97
N ALA A 351 4.61 14.59 -10.00
CA ALA A 351 4.36 15.86 -9.30
C ALA A 351 4.48 15.77 -7.77
N LYS A 352 4.45 14.57 -7.19
CA LYS A 352 4.51 14.34 -5.75
C LYS A 352 5.86 13.77 -5.28
N GLN A 353 6.84 13.61 -6.18
CA GLN A 353 8.17 13.12 -5.81
C GLN A 353 8.90 14.13 -4.92
N GLU A 354 9.53 13.65 -3.85
CA GLU A 354 10.33 14.47 -2.95
C GLU A 354 11.68 14.85 -3.60
N LYS A 355 12.36 15.84 -3.02
CA LYS A 355 13.65 16.31 -3.54
C LYS A 355 14.75 15.25 -3.48
N ASP A 356 14.66 14.33 -2.50
CA ASP A 356 15.57 13.21 -2.34
C ASP A 356 15.27 12.02 -3.26
N GLY A 357 14.23 12.11 -4.09
CA GLY A 357 13.80 11.07 -5.01
C GLY A 357 12.76 10.12 -4.44
N SER A 358 12.47 10.18 -3.15
CA SER A 358 11.48 9.32 -2.50
C SER A 358 10.04 9.75 -2.72
N TRP A 359 9.11 8.90 -2.28
CA TRP A 359 7.69 9.22 -2.07
C TRP A 359 7.28 8.72 -0.69
N TRP A 360 6.50 9.53 0.03
CA TRP A 360 5.93 9.12 1.30
C TRP A 360 4.67 9.90 1.65
N ASP A 361 3.82 9.30 2.46
CA ASP A 361 2.50 9.83 2.80
C ASP A 361 2.21 9.89 4.31
N TYR A 362 2.74 8.97 5.09
CA TYR A 362 2.46 8.90 6.53
C TYR A 362 3.75 8.65 7.32
N PRO A 363 4.05 9.44 8.35
CA PRO A 363 5.30 9.31 9.10
C PRO A 363 5.29 8.08 10.02
N LEU A 364 5.45 6.89 9.42
CA LEU A 364 5.47 5.60 10.11
C LEU A 364 6.91 5.19 10.43
N TYR A 365 7.49 5.69 11.52
CA TYR A 365 8.89 5.44 11.80
C TYR A 365 9.73 5.73 10.56
N ASP A 366 10.79 4.99 10.36
CA ASP A 366 11.65 5.07 9.20
C ASP A 366 11.28 4.03 8.10
N TYR A 367 10.03 3.59 8.07
CA TYR A 367 9.52 2.67 7.03
C TYR A 367 8.81 3.39 5.89
N HIS A 368 8.42 4.64 6.09
CA HIS A 368 7.47 5.36 5.23
C HIS A 368 8.02 5.69 3.85
N GLN A 369 9.26 6.13 3.73
CA GLN A 369 9.88 6.45 2.45
C GLN A 369 10.13 5.18 1.62
N PRO A 370 10.71 4.10 2.16
CA PRO A 370 10.87 2.85 1.41
C PRO A 370 9.55 2.28 0.87
N TYR A 371 8.49 2.19 1.69
CA TYR A 371 7.25 1.62 1.19
C TYR A 371 6.57 2.52 0.15
N GLY A 372 6.56 3.82 0.37
CA GLY A 372 5.96 4.77 -0.57
C GLY A 372 6.70 4.79 -1.91
N THR A 373 8.04 4.74 -1.87
CA THR A 373 8.88 4.68 -3.07
C THR A 373 8.68 3.36 -3.81
N GLY A 374 8.61 2.23 -3.10
CA GLY A 374 8.32 0.92 -3.70
C GLY A 374 6.99 0.91 -4.45
N TYR A 375 5.91 1.42 -3.86
CA TYR A 375 4.62 1.57 -4.52
C TYR A 375 4.69 2.42 -5.79
N CYS A 376 5.37 3.57 -5.70
CA CYS A 376 5.46 4.49 -6.85
C CYS A 376 6.29 3.91 -7.99
N LEU A 377 7.39 3.21 -7.69
CA LEU A 377 8.20 2.56 -8.73
C LEU A 377 7.41 1.48 -9.47
N MET A 378 6.69 0.61 -8.75
CA MET A 378 5.83 -0.40 -9.37
C MET A 378 4.72 0.25 -10.23
N ALA A 379 4.11 1.34 -9.74
CA ALA A 379 3.08 2.05 -10.48
C ALA A 379 3.63 2.74 -11.75
N LEU A 380 4.79 3.41 -11.64
CA LEU A 380 5.43 4.07 -12.79
C LEU A 380 5.92 3.05 -13.82
N ALA A 381 6.45 1.89 -13.39
CA ALA A 381 6.84 0.82 -14.31
C ALA A 381 5.65 0.31 -15.13
N TRP A 382 4.47 0.15 -14.50
CA TRP A 382 3.26 -0.16 -15.24
C TRP A 382 2.87 0.97 -16.20
N CYS A 383 2.88 2.24 -15.77
CA CYS A 383 2.57 3.37 -16.64
C CYS A 383 3.49 3.39 -17.88
N ASP A 384 4.80 3.23 -17.70
CA ASP A 384 5.77 3.18 -18.80
C ASP A 384 5.49 2.05 -19.78
N SER A 385 5.04 0.91 -19.29
CA SER A 385 4.78 -0.28 -20.12
C SER A 385 3.57 -0.14 -21.05
N VAL A 386 2.61 0.75 -20.72
CA VAL A 386 1.37 0.93 -21.50
C VAL A 386 1.31 2.26 -22.27
N MET A 387 2.24 3.16 -22.04
CA MET A 387 2.42 4.43 -22.77
C MET A 387 3.33 4.26 -23.99
#